data_4ad65d97c5665c0418b38a1cedc370a7
#
_entry.id   4ad65d97c5665c0418b38a1cedc370a7
#
_cell.length_a   1.000
_cell.length_b   1.000
_cell.length_c   1.000
_cell.angle_alpha   90.00
_cell.angle_beta   90.00
_cell.angle_gamma   90.00
#
_symmetry.space_group_name_H-M   'P 1'
#
loop_
_entity.id
_entity.type
_entity.pdbx_description
1 polymer ?
#
loop_
_entity_poly.entity_id
_entity_poly.type
_entity_poly.pdbx_seq_one_letter_code
_entity_poly.pdbx_strand_id
1 'polypeptide(L)'
;GVSVEQVAKVTRNFTEAGIMVHSYLMYGFPTQTEQETVDSLEMVRQLFEMGVLQSGFWHQFSMTAHSPIGISPEEFGVKPKKKEILFANNDIDFIDETGIDHSKFGFGLKKSLFNYMHGINFEMPLENWFDFRIPKTTIHPDYIHDALLEDDNFKFKGNSKIIFLSNNLLAQDFIKTKKGNSRKITQLTFHLKTNIVKIDLDQEKAYWLLKVMEENSIEKAQKLTLQHLKSNFEDHFEDFELFWFSKPLKQLKENGIILIL
;
A
#
# COMPACT_ATOMS: atom_id res chain seq x y z
N GLY A 1 -10.26 12.76 -8.22
CA GLY A 1 -8.88 12.31 -8.38
C GLY A 1 -8.57 11.15 -7.43
N VAL A 2 -7.42 10.56 -7.55
CA VAL A 2 -6.93 9.49 -6.68
C VAL A 2 -5.98 10.11 -5.65
N SER A 3 -6.11 9.77 -4.36
CA SER A 3 -5.18 10.26 -3.33
C SER A 3 -3.90 9.42 -3.29
N VAL A 4 -2.84 9.95 -2.68
CA VAL A 4 -1.55 9.24 -2.55
C VAL A 4 -1.71 8.00 -1.66
N GLU A 5 -2.53 8.07 -0.62
CA GLU A 5 -2.85 6.94 0.25
C GLU A 5 -3.55 5.81 -0.53
N GLN A 6 -4.47 6.16 -1.43
CA GLN A 6 -5.09 5.17 -2.33
C GLN A 6 -4.08 4.54 -3.27
N VAL A 7 -3.14 5.34 -3.81
CA VAL A 7 -2.04 4.81 -4.64
C VAL A 7 -1.19 3.84 -3.83
N ALA A 8 -0.76 4.21 -2.63
CA ALA A 8 0.05 3.35 -1.76
C ALA A 8 -0.64 1.99 -1.50
N LYS A 9 -1.95 2.02 -1.20
CA LYS A 9 -2.75 0.81 -0.96
C LYS A 9 -2.88 -0.08 -2.19
N VAL A 10 -3.17 0.52 -3.34
CA VAL A 10 -3.32 -0.23 -4.61
C VAL A 10 -1.98 -0.83 -5.03
N THR A 11 -0.88 -0.07 -4.97
CA THR A 11 0.44 -0.58 -5.32
C THR A 11 0.92 -1.66 -4.37
N ARG A 12 0.61 -1.57 -3.07
CA ARG A 12 0.85 -2.65 -2.10
C ARG A 12 0.13 -3.93 -2.51
N ASN A 13 -1.17 -3.84 -2.84
CA ASN A 13 -1.96 -5.01 -3.23
C ASN A 13 -1.40 -5.68 -4.49
N PHE A 14 -0.94 -4.92 -5.49
CA PHE A 14 -0.25 -5.47 -6.66
C PHE A 14 1.06 -6.15 -6.28
N THR A 15 1.87 -5.51 -5.45
CA THR A 15 3.17 -6.05 -5.00
C THR A 15 2.98 -7.35 -4.20
N GLU A 16 2.01 -7.41 -3.30
CA GLU A 16 1.67 -8.62 -2.53
C GLU A 16 1.14 -9.75 -3.42
N ALA A 17 0.49 -9.41 -4.53
CA ALA A 17 0.09 -10.36 -5.56
C ALA A 17 1.23 -10.80 -6.50
N GLY A 18 2.46 -10.32 -6.28
CA GLY A 18 3.63 -10.62 -7.11
C GLY A 18 3.69 -9.83 -8.42
N ILE A 19 2.93 -8.76 -8.54
CA ILE A 19 2.89 -7.88 -9.72
C ILE A 19 3.79 -6.67 -9.47
N MET A 20 4.80 -6.50 -10.32
CA MET A 20 5.67 -5.33 -10.27
C MET A 20 4.93 -4.07 -10.75
N VAL A 21 5.07 -2.99 -9.98
CA VAL A 21 4.48 -1.69 -10.32
C VAL A 21 5.55 -0.76 -10.87
N HIS A 22 5.26 -0.19 -12.04
CA HIS A 22 6.04 0.89 -12.65
C HIS A 22 5.22 2.17 -12.68
N SER A 23 5.71 3.23 -12.05
CA SER A 23 5.01 4.52 -11.96
C SER A 23 5.55 5.53 -12.95
N TYR A 24 4.64 6.15 -13.69
CA TYR A 24 4.90 7.40 -14.39
C TYR A 24 4.69 8.56 -13.44
N LEU A 25 5.77 9.22 -13.08
CA LEU A 25 5.79 10.34 -12.17
C LEU A 25 5.96 11.64 -12.95
N MET A 26 5.12 12.61 -12.69
CA MET A 26 5.15 13.90 -13.37
C MET A 26 5.57 15.01 -12.43
N TYR A 27 6.37 15.96 -12.95
CA TYR A 27 6.70 17.20 -12.25
C TYR A 27 6.64 18.38 -13.22
N GLY A 28 6.55 19.59 -12.68
CA GLY A 28 6.50 20.81 -13.49
C GLY A 28 5.15 21.02 -14.18
N PHE A 29 4.07 20.49 -13.61
CA PHE A 29 2.74 20.90 -14.04
C PHE A 29 2.56 22.40 -13.79
N PRO A 30 1.92 23.14 -14.71
CA PRO A 30 1.65 24.59 -14.52
C PRO A 30 0.98 24.82 -13.17
N THR A 31 1.44 25.87 -12.47
CA THR A 31 1.05 26.21 -11.09
C THR A 31 1.65 25.34 -9.98
N GLN A 32 2.33 24.23 -10.29
CA GLN A 32 3.04 23.46 -9.29
C GLN A 32 4.18 24.29 -8.67
N THR A 33 4.23 24.31 -7.34
CA THR A 33 5.28 25.00 -6.59
C THR A 33 6.53 24.13 -6.41
N GLU A 34 7.65 24.77 -6.04
CA GLU A 34 8.87 24.04 -5.66
C GLU A 34 8.63 23.13 -4.43
N GLN A 35 7.79 23.60 -3.49
CA GLN A 35 7.40 22.82 -2.31
C GLN A 35 6.70 21.53 -2.70
N GLU A 36 5.71 21.60 -3.60
CA GLU A 36 4.97 20.44 -4.07
C GLU A 36 5.86 19.45 -4.83
N THR A 37 6.89 19.94 -5.55
CA THR A 37 7.88 19.07 -6.20
C THR A 37 8.71 18.31 -5.17
N VAL A 38 9.16 18.98 -4.10
CA VAL A 38 9.93 18.36 -3.02
C VAL A 38 9.08 17.40 -2.20
N ASP A 39 7.83 17.76 -1.92
CA ASP A 39 6.89 16.91 -1.20
C ASP A 39 6.52 15.65 -2.03
N SER A 40 6.40 15.80 -3.35
CA SER A 40 6.21 14.64 -4.25
C SER A 40 7.41 13.70 -4.24
N LEU A 41 8.64 14.25 -4.20
CA LEU A 41 9.84 13.42 -4.08
C LEU A 41 9.89 12.66 -2.76
N GLU A 42 9.52 13.29 -1.65
CA GLU A 42 9.44 12.61 -0.34
C GLU A 42 8.41 11.49 -0.33
N MET A 43 7.21 11.72 -0.85
CA MET A 43 6.19 10.67 -0.96
C MET A 43 6.66 9.49 -1.82
N VAL A 44 7.35 9.76 -2.93
CA VAL A 44 7.95 8.71 -3.79
C VAL A 44 9.05 7.97 -3.04
N ARG A 45 9.93 8.64 -2.29
CA ARG A 45 10.94 8.02 -1.45
C ARG A 45 10.33 7.01 -0.49
N GLN A 46 9.26 7.42 0.23
CA GLN A 46 8.57 6.55 1.18
C GLN A 46 7.88 5.35 0.49
N LEU A 47 7.28 5.53 -0.70
CA LEU A 47 6.68 4.42 -1.46
C LEU A 47 7.72 3.35 -1.84
N PHE A 48 8.93 3.76 -2.21
CA PHE A 48 10.04 2.84 -2.49
C PHE A 48 10.59 2.20 -1.22
N GLU A 49 10.78 2.98 -0.15
CA GLU A 49 11.27 2.48 1.14
C GLU A 49 10.32 1.42 1.73
N MET A 50 9.01 1.63 1.62
CA MET A 50 7.98 0.66 2.02
C MET A 50 7.85 -0.54 1.06
N GLY A 51 8.61 -0.56 -0.05
CA GLY A 51 8.62 -1.66 -1.01
C GLY A 51 7.33 -1.82 -1.83
N VAL A 52 6.43 -0.84 -1.80
CA VAL A 52 5.16 -0.89 -2.53
C VAL A 52 5.25 -0.37 -3.96
N LEU A 53 6.42 0.19 -4.32
CA LEU A 53 6.76 0.62 -5.67
C LEU A 53 8.13 0.06 -6.03
N GLN A 54 8.28 -0.54 -7.23
CA GLN A 54 9.51 -1.21 -7.66
C GLN A 54 10.28 -0.43 -8.71
N SER A 55 9.58 0.36 -9.52
CA SER A 55 10.22 1.17 -10.56
C SER A 55 9.39 2.40 -10.90
N GLY A 56 10.02 3.37 -11.54
CA GLY A 56 9.35 4.59 -11.97
C GLY A 56 10.19 5.42 -12.92
N PHE A 57 9.57 6.44 -13.46
CA PHE A 57 10.21 7.41 -14.33
C PHE A 57 9.64 8.80 -14.08
N TRP A 58 10.53 9.78 -13.81
CA TRP A 58 10.15 11.19 -13.72
C TRP A 58 10.11 11.83 -15.11
N HIS A 59 8.92 12.33 -15.47
CA HIS A 59 8.69 13.06 -16.70
C HIS A 59 8.36 14.53 -16.38
N GLN A 60 9.08 15.45 -17.01
CA GLN A 60 8.70 16.85 -16.93
C GLN A 60 7.43 17.07 -17.76
N PHE A 61 6.48 17.81 -17.21
CA PHE A 61 5.23 18.12 -17.89
C PHE A 61 5.49 18.76 -19.26
N SER A 62 4.77 18.30 -20.27
CA SER A 62 4.74 18.86 -21.63
C SER A 62 3.29 19.15 -22.01
N MET A 63 3.01 20.38 -22.41
CA MET A 63 1.69 20.77 -22.86
C MET A 63 1.48 20.29 -24.30
N THR A 64 0.45 19.50 -24.54
CA THR A 64 0.13 19.01 -25.90
C THR A 64 -1.10 19.69 -26.47
N ALA A 65 -1.14 19.90 -27.77
CA ALA A 65 -2.16 20.67 -28.48
C ALA A 65 -3.60 20.18 -28.27
N HIS A 66 -3.77 18.87 -28.06
CA HIS A 66 -5.08 18.23 -27.92
C HIS A 66 -5.44 17.88 -26.47
N SER A 67 -4.60 18.21 -25.50
CA SER A 67 -4.92 18.06 -24.08
C SER A 67 -5.86 19.19 -23.61
N PRO A 68 -6.61 19.00 -22.50
CA PRO A 68 -7.44 20.06 -21.95
C PRO A 68 -6.69 21.38 -21.74
N ILE A 69 -5.46 21.31 -21.22
CA ILE A 69 -4.60 22.48 -21.00
C ILE A 69 -4.10 23.10 -22.32
N GLY A 70 -3.94 22.32 -23.38
CA GLY A 70 -3.58 22.84 -24.71
C GLY A 70 -4.76 23.51 -25.41
N ILE A 71 -5.99 23.08 -25.12
CA ILE A 71 -7.22 23.65 -25.68
C ILE A 71 -7.65 24.92 -24.94
N SER A 72 -7.56 24.94 -23.61
CA SER A 72 -7.99 26.05 -22.74
C SER A 72 -6.89 26.45 -21.76
N PRO A 73 -5.72 26.92 -22.23
CA PRO A 73 -4.54 27.14 -21.37
C PRO A 73 -4.76 28.20 -20.29
N GLU A 74 -5.62 29.16 -20.53
CA GLU A 74 -5.97 30.23 -19.57
C GLU A 74 -6.67 29.68 -18.32
N GLU A 75 -7.43 28.57 -18.44
CA GLU A 75 -8.05 27.90 -17.28
C GLU A 75 -7.01 27.27 -16.34
N PHE A 76 -5.79 27.06 -16.82
CA PHE A 76 -4.68 26.44 -16.11
C PHE A 76 -3.56 27.43 -15.76
N GLY A 77 -3.80 28.74 -15.91
CA GLY A 77 -2.82 29.78 -15.57
C GLY A 77 -1.57 29.77 -16.47
N VAL A 78 -1.67 29.33 -17.71
CA VAL A 78 -0.55 29.29 -18.66
C VAL A 78 -0.81 30.15 -19.87
N LYS A 79 0.28 30.66 -20.45
CA LYS A 79 0.25 31.40 -21.72
C LYS A 79 1.04 30.64 -22.77
N PRO A 80 0.38 30.10 -23.82
CA PRO A 80 1.09 29.42 -24.89
C PRO A 80 2.01 30.41 -25.62
N LYS A 81 3.23 30.00 -25.90
CA LYS A 81 4.11 30.71 -26.83
C LYS A 81 3.60 30.42 -28.25
N LYS A 82 3.42 31.46 -29.06
CA LYS A 82 3.02 31.32 -30.46
C LYS A 82 4.08 30.49 -31.19
N LYS A 83 3.69 29.24 -31.56
CA LYS A 83 4.47 28.35 -32.39
C LYS A 83 3.54 27.73 -33.41
N GLU A 84 3.97 27.64 -34.66
CA GLU A 84 3.24 26.88 -35.66
C GLU A 84 3.25 25.40 -35.21
N ILE A 85 2.07 24.82 -35.04
CA ILE A 85 1.92 23.39 -34.75
C ILE A 85 2.19 22.66 -36.06
N LEU A 86 3.34 21.98 -36.10
CA LEU A 86 3.67 21.11 -37.23
C LEU A 86 3.08 19.71 -36.99
N PHE A 87 2.73 19.02 -38.02
CA PHE A 87 2.13 17.67 -37.98
C PHE A 87 2.93 16.66 -37.14
N ALA A 88 4.25 16.82 -37.07
CA ALA A 88 5.14 15.93 -36.32
C ALA A 88 5.46 16.41 -34.89
N ASN A 89 5.02 17.59 -34.47
CA ASN A 89 5.31 18.14 -33.15
C ASN A 89 4.02 18.66 -32.52
N ASN A 90 3.49 17.89 -31.59
CA ASN A 90 2.25 18.18 -30.87
C ASN A 90 2.47 19.00 -29.61
N ASP A 91 3.74 19.20 -29.20
CA ASP A 91 4.09 19.93 -27.97
C ASP A 91 4.01 21.44 -28.20
N ILE A 92 3.38 22.13 -27.27
CA ILE A 92 3.22 23.57 -27.25
C ILE A 92 4.10 24.15 -26.15
N ASP A 93 5.05 25.02 -26.52
CA ASP A 93 5.80 25.81 -25.55
C ASP A 93 4.87 26.78 -24.83
N PHE A 94 4.99 26.91 -23.53
CA PHE A 94 4.17 27.80 -22.73
C PHE A 94 5.01 28.59 -21.71
N ILE A 95 4.41 29.62 -21.14
CA ILE A 95 4.92 30.36 -20.01
C ILE A 95 4.04 30.05 -18.82
N ASP A 96 4.66 29.53 -17.76
CA ASP A 96 4.02 29.33 -16.47
C ASP A 96 3.99 30.67 -15.71
N GLU A 97 2.83 31.07 -15.20
CA GLU A 97 2.69 32.34 -14.46
C GLU A 97 3.39 32.33 -13.11
N THR A 98 3.73 31.17 -12.56
CA THR A 98 4.55 31.06 -11.34
C THR A 98 5.98 31.51 -11.54
N GLY A 99 6.47 31.50 -12.78
CA GLY A 99 7.85 31.87 -13.13
C GLY A 99 8.90 30.87 -12.65
N ILE A 100 8.47 29.68 -12.16
CA ILE A 100 9.38 28.64 -11.67
C ILE A 100 10.02 27.90 -12.84
N ASP A 101 11.34 27.77 -12.80
CA ASP A 101 12.06 26.88 -13.71
C ASP A 101 12.07 25.47 -13.15
N HIS A 102 11.08 24.66 -13.55
CA HIS A 102 10.97 23.26 -13.13
C HIS A 102 12.07 22.37 -13.71
N SER A 103 12.72 22.77 -14.81
CA SER A 103 13.76 21.96 -15.45
C SER A 103 14.96 21.68 -14.53
N LYS A 104 15.26 22.59 -13.60
CA LYS A 104 16.33 22.45 -12.62
C LYS A 104 16.20 21.24 -11.72
N PHE A 105 14.96 20.78 -11.46
CA PHE A 105 14.70 19.60 -10.61
C PHE A 105 15.01 18.28 -11.31
N GLY A 106 15.00 18.23 -12.64
CA GLY A 106 15.04 17.02 -13.43
C GLY A 106 16.20 16.09 -13.13
N PHE A 107 17.40 16.62 -12.94
CA PHE A 107 18.57 15.81 -12.63
C PHE A 107 18.47 15.17 -11.25
N GLY A 108 18.15 15.95 -10.21
CA GLY A 108 18.01 15.45 -8.83
C GLY A 108 16.91 14.42 -8.69
N LEU A 109 15.74 14.66 -9.31
CA LEU A 109 14.62 13.72 -9.32
C LEU A 109 14.98 12.39 -9.99
N LYS A 110 15.68 12.41 -11.13
CA LYS A 110 16.12 11.18 -11.82
C LYS A 110 17.18 10.43 -11.03
N LYS A 111 18.15 11.15 -10.46
CA LYS A 111 19.23 10.57 -9.68
C LYS A 111 18.71 9.91 -8.40
N SER A 112 17.83 10.57 -7.65
CA SER A 112 17.21 10.01 -6.44
C SER A 112 16.40 8.77 -6.75
N LEU A 113 15.53 8.84 -7.78
CA LEU A 113 14.70 7.70 -8.21
C LEU A 113 15.54 6.49 -8.61
N PHE A 114 16.65 6.71 -9.34
CA PHE A 114 17.56 5.61 -9.71
C PHE A 114 18.11 4.91 -8.46
N ASN A 115 18.49 5.68 -7.42
CA ASN A 115 18.96 5.10 -6.16
C ASN A 115 17.85 4.33 -5.44
N TYR A 116 16.64 4.89 -5.35
CA TYR A 116 15.50 4.26 -4.70
C TYR A 116 15.09 2.93 -5.38
N MET A 117 15.13 2.87 -6.72
CA MET A 117 14.92 1.63 -7.47
C MET A 117 15.94 0.52 -7.14
N HIS A 118 17.13 0.90 -6.65
CA HIS A 118 18.17 -0.04 -6.21
C HIS A 118 18.18 -0.27 -4.69
N GLY A 119 17.21 0.27 -3.97
CA GLY A 119 17.08 0.09 -2.52
C GLY A 119 18.14 0.81 -1.69
N ILE A 120 18.72 1.90 -2.20
CA ILE A 120 19.82 2.64 -1.55
C ILE A 120 19.50 4.11 -1.33
N ASN A 121 20.16 4.70 -0.33
CA ASN A 121 20.12 6.13 -0.01
C ASN A 121 18.73 6.67 0.41
N PHE A 122 17.91 5.85 1.06
CA PHE A 122 16.64 6.30 1.61
C PHE A 122 16.83 7.31 2.76
N GLU A 123 17.91 7.18 3.53
CA GLU A 123 18.23 8.11 4.64
C GLU A 123 18.91 9.41 4.17
N MET A 124 19.23 9.53 2.87
CA MET A 124 19.88 10.73 2.35
C MET A 124 18.92 11.91 2.40
N PRO A 125 19.30 13.05 3.04
CA PRO A 125 18.49 14.26 3.00
C PRO A 125 18.17 14.69 1.57
N LEU A 126 16.93 15.10 1.32
CA LEU A 126 16.46 15.41 -0.04
C LEU A 126 17.26 16.51 -0.71
N GLU A 127 17.77 17.47 0.06
CA GLU A 127 18.61 18.58 -0.43
C GLU A 127 19.92 18.09 -1.10
N ASN A 128 20.42 16.91 -0.73
CA ASN A 128 21.66 16.38 -1.30
C ASN A 128 21.49 15.81 -2.72
N TRP A 129 20.27 15.74 -3.22
CA TRP A 129 20.00 15.37 -4.60
C TRP A 129 20.14 16.52 -5.58
N PHE A 130 20.17 17.78 -5.07
CA PHE A 130 20.16 19.00 -5.87
C PHE A 130 21.43 19.81 -5.61
N ASP A 131 21.86 20.57 -6.59
CA ASP A 131 22.99 21.51 -6.53
C ASP A 131 22.56 22.94 -6.21
N PHE A 132 21.29 23.12 -5.88
CA PHE A 132 20.68 24.37 -5.45
C PHE A 132 19.84 24.16 -4.19
N ARG A 133 19.51 25.26 -3.51
CA ARG A 133 18.70 25.18 -2.29
C ARG A 133 17.24 24.89 -2.62
N ILE A 134 16.69 23.86 -2.00
CA ILE A 134 15.28 23.50 -2.05
C ILE A 134 14.58 23.79 -0.72
N PRO A 135 13.24 23.94 -0.68
CA PRO A 135 12.49 23.97 0.58
C PRO A 135 12.62 22.63 1.30
N LYS A 136 12.37 22.62 2.61
CA LYS A 136 12.21 21.37 3.36
C LYS A 136 10.86 20.76 3.05
N THR A 137 10.80 19.42 2.99
CA THR A 137 9.51 18.76 2.82
C THR A 137 8.56 19.03 3.99
N THR A 138 7.27 19.11 3.68
CA THR A 138 6.18 19.22 4.67
C THR A 138 5.55 17.86 4.97
N ILE A 139 5.94 16.81 4.21
CA ILE A 139 5.40 15.47 4.36
C ILE A 139 5.95 14.83 5.64
N HIS A 140 5.04 14.26 6.44
CA HIS A 140 5.43 13.53 7.65
C HIS A 140 6.32 12.32 7.27
N PRO A 141 7.39 12.01 8.05
CA PRO A 141 8.30 10.90 7.76
C PRO A 141 7.61 9.54 7.61
N ASP A 142 6.51 9.34 8.32
CA ASP A 142 5.75 8.08 8.33
C ASP A 142 4.44 8.16 7.51
N TYR A 143 4.30 9.14 6.61
CA TYR A 143 3.05 9.40 5.88
C TYR A 143 2.53 8.18 5.10
N ILE A 144 3.38 7.52 4.32
CA ILE A 144 3.00 6.31 3.57
C ILE A 144 2.85 5.11 4.51
N HIS A 145 3.71 4.98 5.50
CA HIS A 145 3.60 3.94 6.52
C HIS A 145 2.23 4.02 7.24
N ASP A 146 1.84 5.19 7.70
CA ASP A 146 0.56 5.41 8.39
C ASP A 146 -0.62 5.14 7.46
N ALA A 147 -0.56 5.60 6.20
CA ALA A 147 -1.56 5.30 5.20
C ALA A 147 -1.73 3.80 4.94
N LEU A 148 -0.65 3.02 5.03
CA LEU A 148 -0.69 1.58 4.88
C LEU A 148 -1.16 0.87 6.15
N LEU A 149 -0.88 1.42 7.35
CA LEU A 149 -1.39 0.90 8.61
C LEU A 149 -2.91 1.06 8.73
N GLU A 150 -3.47 2.17 8.25
CA GLU A 150 -4.91 2.41 8.27
C GLU A 150 -5.72 1.37 7.48
N ASP A 151 -5.08 0.60 6.59
CA ASP A 151 -5.73 -0.50 5.88
C ASP A 151 -5.78 -1.81 6.69
N ASP A 152 -4.93 -1.98 7.69
CA ASP A 152 -5.09 -3.05 8.67
C ASP A 152 -6.34 -2.83 9.57
N ASN A 153 -6.86 -1.62 9.61
CA ASN A 153 -8.23 -1.31 9.95
C ASN A 153 -9.15 -1.61 8.76
N PHE A 154 -9.26 -2.88 8.37
CA PHE A 154 -10.44 -3.33 7.65
C PHE A 154 -11.64 -2.72 8.36
N LYS A 155 -12.27 -1.70 7.76
CA LYS A 155 -13.58 -1.25 8.22
C LYS A 155 -14.47 -2.48 8.15
N PHE A 156 -14.67 -3.06 9.29
CA PHE A 156 -15.46 -4.24 9.53
C PHE A 156 -16.81 -4.05 8.84
N LYS A 157 -16.95 -4.54 7.64
CA LYS A 157 -18.28 -4.70 7.08
C LYS A 157 -18.83 -5.95 7.72
N GLY A 158 -19.67 -5.80 8.73
CA GLY A 158 -20.27 -6.93 9.45
C GLY A 158 -20.91 -7.97 8.53
N ASN A 159 -21.29 -7.55 7.31
CA ASN A 159 -21.87 -8.40 6.27
C ASN A 159 -20.82 -9.11 5.39
N SER A 160 -19.51 -8.85 5.56
CA SER A 160 -18.48 -9.57 4.79
C SER A 160 -18.59 -11.06 5.06
N LYS A 161 -18.56 -11.86 3.99
CA LYS A 161 -18.59 -13.32 4.09
C LYS A 161 -17.21 -13.85 4.44
N ILE A 162 -17.17 -14.81 5.36
CA ILE A 162 -15.96 -15.52 5.75
C ILE A 162 -15.99 -16.93 5.15
N ILE A 163 -14.92 -17.31 4.49
CA ILE A 163 -14.75 -18.64 3.90
C ILE A 163 -13.43 -19.23 4.41
N PHE A 164 -13.49 -20.47 4.88
CA PHE A 164 -12.31 -21.24 5.27
C PHE A 164 -11.98 -22.26 4.17
N LEU A 165 -10.73 -22.19 3.62
CA LEU A 165 -10.33 -22.96 2.44
C LEU A 165 -9.51 -24.23 2.74
N SER A 166 -9.13 -24.50 3.97
CA SER A 166 -8.27 -25.65 4.29
C SER A 166 -9.04 -26.79 4.97
N ASN A 167 -8.94 -27.99 4.37
CA ASN A 167 -9.48 -29.24 4.95
C ASN A 167 -8.36 -30.14 5.51
N ASN A 168 -7.07 -29.85 5.23
CA ASN A 168 -5.92 -30.63 5.72
C ASN A 168 -5.27 -29.91 6.90
N LEU A 169 -5.77 -30.17 8.09
CA LEU A 169 -5.36 -29.53 9.32
C LEU A 169 -4.93 -30.55 10.35
N LEU A 170 -3.78 -30.31 10.98
CA LEU A 170 -3.31 -31.02 12.16
C LEU A 170 -3.25 -30.08 13.35
N ALA A 171 -3.72 -30.52 14.51
CA ALA A 171 -3.61 -29.80 15.77
C ALA A 171 -2.73 -30.56 16.75
N GLN A 172 -1.78 -29.88 17.37
CA GLN A 172 -0.88 -30.45 18.36
C GLN A 172 -0.80 -29.56 19.58
N ASP A 173 -1.11 -30.11 20.75
CA ASP A 173 -1.05 -29.41 22.02
C ASP A 173 0.32 -29.49 22.65
N PHE A 174 0.75 -28.39 23.27
CA PHE A 174 1.95 -28.33 24.09
C PHE A 174 1.86 -27.23 25.15
N ILE A 175 2.76 -27.30 26.12
CA ILE A 175 2.85 -26.31 27.20
C ILE A 175 4.09 -25.45 26.96
N LYS A 176 3.91 -24.13 26.78
CA LYS A 176 5.00 -23.15 26.76
C LYS A 176 5.20 -22.60 28.15
N THR A 177 6.40 -22.78 28.71
CA THR A 177 6.80 -22.18 29.99
C THR A 177 7.76 -21.03 29.74
N LYS A 178 7.43 -19.83 30.25
CA LYS A 178 8.28 -18.65 30.20
C LYS A 178 8.28 -17.93 31.54
N LYS A 179 9.44 -17.77 32.14
CA LYS A 179 9.61 -17.11 33.47
C LYS A 179 8.67 -17.63 34.56
N GLY A 180 8.51 -18.95 34.67
CA GLY A 180 7.66 -19.60 35.67
C GLY A 180 6.16 -19.66 35.35
N ASN A 181 5.68 -18.98 34.32
CA ASN A 181 4.29 -19.05 33.89
C ASN A 181 4.15 -20.06 32.75
N SER A 182 3.26 -21.03 32.92
CA SER A 182 2.93 -22.03 31.90
C SER A 182 1.63 -21.67 31.19
N ARG A 183 1.64 -21.74 29.84
CA ARG A 183 0.46 -21.52 29.00
C ARG A 183 0.22 -22.74 28.11
N LYS A 184 -1.01 -23.16 28.00
CA LYS A 184 -1.43 -24.21 27.06
C LYS A 184 -1.59 -23.60 25.68
N ILE A 185 -0.87 -24.12 24.72
CA ILE A 185 -0.83 -23.65 23.33
C ILE A 185 -1.17 -24.82 22.43
N THR A 186 -1.94 -24.55 21.39
CA THR A 186 -2.17 -25.51 20.30
C THR A 186 -1.52 -24.95 19.04
N GLN A 187 -0.63 -25.72 18.43
CA GLN A 187 -0.12 -25.46 17.10
C GLN A 187 -1.05 -26.04 16.08
N LEU A 188 -1.57 -25.19 15.20
CA LEU A 188 -2.35 -25.59 14.03
C LEU A 188 -1.42 -25.62 12.82
N THR A 189 -1.39 -26.75 12.12
CA THR A 189 -0.59 -26.94 10.91
C THR A 189 -1.53 -27.19 9.73
N PHE A 190 -1.48 -26.28 8.76
CA PHE A 190 -2.28 -26.34 7.53
C PHE A 190 -1.40 -26.78 6.37
N HIS A 191 -1.75 -27.88 5.72
CA HIS A 191 -1.05 -28.38 4.54
C HIS A 191 -1.72 -27.82 3.28
N LEU A 192 -1.10 -26.84 2.65
CA LEU A 192 -1.53 -26.28 1.37
C LEU A 192 -0.81 -26.99 0.21
N LYS A 193 -1.27 -26.79 -1.02
CA LYS A 193 -0.66 -27.42 -2.20
C LYS A 193 0.82 -27.07 -2.39
N THR A 194 1.21 -25.84 -2.03
CA THR A 194 2.55 -25.29 -2.30
C THR A 194 3.38 -25.05 -1.04
N ASN A 195 2.74 -24.98 0.15
CA ASN A 195 3.43 -24.66 1.40
C ASN A 195 2.72 -25.27 2.62
N ILE A 196 3.38 -25.20 3.78
CA ILE A 196 2.83 -25.58 5.08
C ILE A 196 2.80 -24.31 5.93
N VAL A 197 1.61 -23.99 6.45
CA VAL A 197 1.40 -22.85 7.35
C VAL A 197 1.24 -23.38 8.78
N LYS A 198 2.04 -22.86 9.72
CA LYS A 198 1.96 -23.23 11.15
C LYS A 198 1.67 -21.98 11.96
N ILE A 199 0.67 -22.04 12.81
CA ILE A 199 0.34 -20.97 13.76
C ILE A 199 0.20 -21.54 15.16
N ASP A 200 0.62 -20.77 16.15
CA ASP A 200 0.45 -21.08 17.57
C ASP A 200 -0.66 -20.20 18.13
N LEU A 201 -1.65 -20.78 18.73
CA LEU A 201 -2.75 -20.09 19.42
C LEU A 201 -2.88 -20.59 20.87
N ASP A 202 -3.49 -19.76 21.70
CA ASP A 202 -4.01 -20.22 22.98
C ASP A 202 -4.96 -21.41 22.76
N GLN A 203 -4.87 -22.45 23.60
CA GLN A 203 -5.57 -23.72 23.39
C GLN A 203 -7.08 -23.55 23.20
N GLU A 204 -7.72 -22.74 24.03
CA GLU A 204 -9.17 -22.55 23.98
C GLU A 204 -9.59 -21.84 22.67
N LYS A 205 -8.84 -20.80 22.31
CA LYS A 205 -9.07 -20.06 21.04
C LYS A 205 -8.78 -20.93 19.81
N ALA A 206 -7.80 -21.81 19.86
CA ALA A 206 -7.49 -22.74 18.79
C ALA A 206 -8.64 -23.72 18.55
N TYR A 207 -9.14 -24.34 19.63
CA TYR A 207 -10.27 -25.27 19.54
C TYR A 207 -11.56 -24.61 19.11
N TRP A 208 -11.81 -23.39 19.56
CA TRP A 208 -12.92 -22.57 19.06
C TRP A 208 -12.81 -22.35 17.54
N LEU A 209 -11.63 -21.93 17.07
CA LEU A 209 -11.39 -21.71 15.65
C LEU A 209 -11.60 -22.98 14.82
N LEU A 210 -11.08 -24.12 15.29
CA LEU A 210 -11.27 -25.42 14.66
C LEU A 210 -12.75 -25.77 14.51
N LYS A 211 -13.52 -25.62 15.57
CA LYS A 211 -14.96 -25.86 15.56
C LYS A 211 -15.68 -24.99 14.55
N VAL A 212 -15.38 -23.69 14.53
CA VAL A 212 -15.98 -22.75 13.57
C VAL A 212 -15.60 -23.12 12.13
N MET A 213 -14.36 -23.53 11.87
CA MET A 213 -13.91 -23.97 10.55
C MET A 213 -14.64 -25.25 10.10
N GLU A 214 -14.84 -26.22 11.00
CA GLU A 214 -15.54 -27.46 10.73
C GLU A 214 -17.04 -27.24 10.44
N GLU A 215 -17.69 -26.39 11.22
CA GLU A 215 -19.11 -26.07 11.07
C GLU A 215 -19.39 -25.25 9.79
N ASN A 216 -18.40 -24.50 9.31
CA ASN A 216 -18.52 -23.61 8.15
C ASN A 216 -17.61 -24.03 6.97
N SER A 217 -17.34 -25.32 6.84
CA SER A 217 -16.63 -25.86 5.68
C SER A 217 -17.42 -25.63 4.39
N ILE A 218 -16.72 -25.55 3.26
CA ILE A 218 -17.29 -25.27 1.92
C ILE A 218 -18.48 -26.21 1.61
N GLU A 219 -18.43 -27.43 2.10
CA GLU A 219 -19.49 -28.46 1.88
C GLU A 219 -20.78 -28.16 2.66
N LYS A 220 -20.71 -27.46 3.77
CA LYS A 220 -21.86 -27.16 4.64
C LYS A 220 -22.51 -25.81 4.37
N ALA A 221 -21.92 -24.99 3.47
CA ALA A 221 -22.42 -23.73 2.86
C ALA A 221 -23.34 -22.84 3.71
N GLN A 222 -23.11 -22.72 5.01
CA GLN A 222 -23.72 -21.64 5.79
C GLN A 222 -23.00 -20.34 5.46
N LYS A 223 -23.77 -19.26 5.27
CA LYS A 223 -23.22 -17.91 4.98
C LYS A 223 -22.67 -17.31 6.26
N LEU A 224 -21.49 -17.75 6.71
CA LEU A 224 -20.81 -17.15 7.83
C LEU A 224 -20.44 -15.71 7.47
N THR A 225 -20.95 -14.76 8.23
CA THR A 225 -20.53 -13.34 8.12
C THR A 225 -19.55 -13.01 9.22
N LEU A 226 -18.76 -11.95 9.00
CA LEU A 226 -17.81 -11.48 10.00
C LEU A 226 -18.51 -11.06 11.31
N GLN A 227 -19.72 -10.51 11.22
CA GLN A 227 -20.53 -10.18 12.39
C GLN A 227 -20.96 -11.40 13.19
N HIS A 228 -21.38 -12.48 12.51
CA HIS A 228 -21.70 -13.74 13.19
C HIS A 228 -20.48 -14.37 13.83
N LEU A 229 -19.32 -14.33 13.13
CA LEU A 229 -18.06 -14.81 13.68
C LEU A 229 -17.66 -14.03 14.93
N LYS A 230 -17.80 -12.69 14.91
CA LYS A 230 -17.53 -11.81 16.04
C LYS A 230 -18.46 -12.14 17.22
N SER A 231 -19.76 -12.17 17.02
CA SER A 231 -20.71 -12.49 18.08
C SER A 231 -20.44 -13.87 18.71
N ASN A 232 -20.20 -14.88 17.89
CA ASN A 232 -19.86 -16.23 18.38
C ASN A 232 -18.54 -16.27 19.17
N PHE A 233 -17.55 -15.45 18.81
CA PHE A 233 -16.31 -15.32 19.58
C PHE A 233 -16.55 -14.63 20.92
N GLU A 234 -17.30 -13.53 20.93
CA GLU A 234 -17.60 -12.72 22.11
C GLU A 234 -18.50 -13.43 23.12
N ASP A 235 -19.23 -14.47 22.71
CA ASP A 235 -19.95 -15.38 23.62
C ASP A 235 -18.99 -16.24 24.50
N HIS A 236 -17.72 -16.34 24.12
CA HIS A 236 -16.73 -17.22 24.78
C HIS A 236 -15.49 -16.48 25.27
N PHE A 237 -15.12 -15.38 24.60
CA PHE A 237 -13.86 -14.63 24.81
C PHE A 237 -14.09 -13.14 24.71
N GLU A 238 -13.16 -12.37 25.25
CA GLU A 238 -13.08 -10.92 25.11
C GLU A 238 -12.17 -10.53 23.94
N ASP A 239 -12.27 -9.28 23.47
CA ASP A 239 -11.36 -8.64 22.51
C ASP A 239 -11.25 -9.38 21.16
N PHE A 240 -12.36 -9.52 20.45
CA PHE A 240 -12.37 -10.12 19.12
C PHE A 240 -11.39 -9.42 18.17
N GLU A 241 -11.31 -8.10 18.19
CA GLU A 241 -10.39 -7.32 17.35
C GLU A 241 -8.94 -7.71 17.61
N LEU A 242 -8.53 -7.83 18.87
CA LEU A 242 -7.17 -8.26 19.25
C LEU A 242 -6.86 -9.67 18.72
N PHE A 243 -7.83 -10.57 18.77
CA PHE A 243 -7.70 -11.92 18.21
C PHE A 243 -7.65 -11.89 16.68
N TRP A 244 -8.60 -11.20 16.04
CA TRP A 244 -8.78 -11.17 14.59
C TRP A 244 -7.59 -10.54 13.85
N PHE A 245 -6.98 -9.50 14.44
CA PHE A 245 -5.79 -8.83 13.92
C PHE A 245 -4.47 -9.38 14.45
N SER A 246 -4.51 -10.45 15.26
CA SER A 246 -3.29 -11.09 15.74
C SER A 246 -2.43 -11.67 14.62
N LYS A 247 -1.11 -11.75 14.85
CA LYS A 247 -0.16 -12.33 13.88
C LYS A 247 -0.57 -13.71 13.35
N PRO A 248 -1.05 -14.67 14.18
CA PRO A 248 -1.55 -15.95 13.68
C PRO A 248 -2.69 -15.83 12.69
N LEU A 249 -3.71 -15.00 12.99
CA LEU A 249 -4.87 -14.82 12.11
C LEU A 249 -4.52 -14.05 10.84
N LYS A 250 -3.60 -13.09 10.91
CA LYS A 250 -3.03 -12.40 9.75
C LYS A 250 -2.37 -13.42 8.83
N GLN A 251 -1.55 -14.31 9.37
CA GLN A 251 -0.89 -15.37 8.61
C GLN A 251 -1.88 -16.32 7.90
N LEU A 252 -3.02 -16.67 8.54
CA LEU A 252 -4.06 -17.48 7.90
C LEU A 252 -4.74 -16.73 6.73
N LYS A 253 -4.98 -15.44 6.87
CA LYS A 253 -5.56 -14.58 5.82
C LYS A 253 -4.61 -14.43 4.63
N GLU A 254 -3.34 -14.11 4.88
CA GLU A 254 -2.30 -13.95 3.87
C GLU A 254 -2.05 -15.21 3.04
N ASN A 255 -2.21 -16.39 3.64
CA ASN A 255 -2.06 -17.68 2.95
C ASN A 255 -3.37 -18.21 2.35
N GLY A 256 -4.42 -17.41 2.31
CA GLY A 256 -5.70 -17.77 1.71
C GLY A 256 -6.48 -18.90 2.44
N ILE A 257 -6.12 -19.17 3.71
CA ILE A 257 -6.86 -20.14 4.55
C ILE A 257 -8.17 -19.51 5.04
N ILE A 258 -8.14 -18.20 5.32
CA ILE A 258 -9.32 -17.40 5.64
C ILE A 258 -9.50 -16.36 4.53
N LEU A 259 -10.61 -16.43 3.81
CA LEU A 259 -11.01 -15.41 2.83
C LEU A 259 -12.14 -14.55 3.39
N ILE A 260 -12.07 -13.25 3.08
CA ILE A 260 -13.09 -12.25 3.41
C ILE A 260 -13.61 -11.69 2.08
N LEU A 261 -14.92 -11.85 1.80
CA LEU A 261 -15.57 -11.45 0.55
C LEU A 261 -16.61 -10.35 0.78
#